data_8fb74fb5dde60c554c363bb6f88c0264
#
_entry.id   8fb74fb5dde60c554c363bb6f88c0264
#
_cell.length_a   1.000
_cell.length_b   1.000
_cell.length_c   1.000
_cell.angle_alpha   90.00
_cell.angle_beta   90.00
_cell.angle_gamma   90.00
#
_symmetry.space_group_name_H-M   'P 1'
#
loop_
_entity.id
_entity.type
_entity.pdbx_description
1 polymer ?
#
loop_
_entity_poly.entity_id
_entity_poly.type
_entity_poly.pdbx_seq_one_letter_code
_entity_poly.pdbx_strand_id
1 'polypeptide(L)'
;RSPSRGLGDVYKRQSYIKNEDGFLDGRMPNEVEMFQSIESLLDCIDDVHCVEGALYSDELKLAGRTDLIAEFDNQLAVIDYKTSRKIKTWEMCHSYFMQGAFYAMAYEERTGIPINNIVIIMAVENEKPLLFRETKDRWLEPLQQVIYKYM
;
A
#
# COMPACT_ATOMS: atom_id res chain seq x y z
N ARG A 1 -11.16 3.77 -12.59
CA ARG A 1 -11.94 2.98 -11.63
C ARG A 1 -12.83 3.89 -10.80
N SER A 2 -14.09 3.52 -10.58
CA SER A 2 -15.01 4.39 -9.85
C SER A 2 -14.70 4.42 -8.35
N PRO A 3 -14.90 5.57 -7.66
CA PRO A 3 -14.69 5.66 -6.22
C PRO A 3 -15.55 4.69 -5.41
N SER A 4 -16.78 4.44 -5.85
CA SER A 4 -17.68 3.50 -5.15
C SER A 4 -17.14 2.07 -5.18
N ARG A 5 -16.51 1.67 -6.27
CA ARG A 5 -15.88 0.36 -6.37
C ARG A 5 -14.65 0.26 -5.46
N GLY A 6 -13.87 1.35 -5.38
CA GLY A 6 -12.73 1.43 -4.47
C GLY A 6 -13.14 1.27 -3.01
N LEU A 7 -14.20 1.96 -2.59
CA LEU A 7 -14.75 1.83 -1.24
C LEU A 7 -15.20 0.40 -0.95
N GLY A 8 -15.88 -0.24 -1.90
CA GLY A 8 -16.33 -1.63 -1.75
C GLY A 8 -15.17 -2.58 -1.50
N ASP A 9 -14.05 -2.41 -2.20
CA ASP A 9 -12.87 -3.26 -2.05
C ASP A 9 -12.22 -3.06 -0.67
N VAL A 10 -12.19 -1.83 -0.13
CA VAL A 10 -11.67 -1.58 1.22
C VAL A 10 -12.54 -2.22 2.28
N TYR A 11 -13.85 -2.05 2.20
CA TYR A 11 -14.77 -2.69 3.13
C TYR A 11 -14.65 -4.21 3.05
N LYS A 12 -14.48 -4.75 1.86
CA LYS A 12 -14.29 -6.19 1.66
C LYS A 12 -13.01 -6.68 2.33
N ARG A 13 -11.90 -5.95 2.23
CA ARG A 13 -10.66 -6.30 2.92
C ARG A 13 -10.80 -6.25 4.43
N GLN A 14 -11.46 -5.21 4.96
CA GLN A 14 -11.72 -5.10 6.40
C GLN A 14 -12.62 -6.24 6.89
N SER A 15 -13.69 -6.55 6.17
CA SER A 15 -14.55 -7.68 6.49
C SER A 15 -13.80 -9.00 6.48
N TYR A 16 -12.90 -9.16 5.52
CA TYR A 16 -12.05 -10.33 5.40
C TYR A 16 -11.17 -10.52 6.65
N ILE A 17 -10.54 -9.46 7.11
CA ILE A 17 -9.67 -9.50 8.29
C ILE A 17 -10.47 -9.73 9.58
N LYS A 18 -11.62 -9.09 9.71
CA LYS A 18 -12.50 -9.20 10.88
C LYS A 18 -13.37 -10.46 10.87
N ASN A 19 -13.26 -11.28 9.82
CA ASN A 19 -14.08 -12.47 9.58
C ASN A 19 -15.58 -12.15 9.55
N GLU A 20 -15.94 -10.94 9.11
CA GLU A 20 -17.33 -10.58 8.89
C GLU A 20 -17.90 -11.43 7.74
N ASP A 21 -19.15 -11.86 7.86
CA ASP A 21 -19.82 -12.68 6.84
C ASP A 21 -19.08 -13.97 6.48
N GLY A 22 -18.19 -14.46 7.37
CA GLY A 22 -17.48 -15.71 7.17
C GLY A 22 -16.37 -15.66 6.16
N PHE A 23 -15.81 -14.50 5.86
CA PHE A 23 -14.73 -14.36 4.88
C PHE A 23 -13.51 -15.23 5.17
N LEU A 24 -13.19 -15.44 6.44
CA LEU A 24 -12.02 -16.22 6.84
C LEU A 24 -12.30 -17.72 6.97
N ASP A 25 -13.58 -18.14 6.80
CA ASP A 25 -13.95 -19.52 6.88
C ASP A 25 -13.29 -20.31 5.74
N GLY A 26 -12.69 -21.46 6.06
CA GLY A 26 -11.98 -22.28 5.09
C GLY A 26 -10.58 -21.80 4.72
N ARG A 27 -10.10 -20.69 5.30
CA ARG A 27 -8.73 -20.23 5.11
C ARG A 27 -7.77 -20.96 6.03
N MET A 28 -6.49 -21.01 5.62
CA MET A 28 -5.46 -21.61 6.46
C MET A 28 -5.27 -20.79 7.75
N PRO A 29 -5.05 -21.45 8.92
CA PRO A 29 -4.91 -20.74 10.18
C PRO A 29 -3.82 -19.63 10.19
N ASN A 30 -2.69 -19.87 9.52
CA ASN A 30 -1.63 -18.85 9.44
C ASN A 30 -2.07 -17.61 8.63
N GLU A 31 -2.87 -17.78 7.59
CA GLU A 31 -3.43 -16.66 6.84
C GLU A 31 -4.38 -15.85 7.72
N VAL A 32 -5.23 -16.52 8.49
CA VAL A 32 -6.15 -15.85 9.41
C VAL A 32 -5.39 -15.02 10.43
N GLU A 33 -4.37 -15.59 11.05
CA GLU A 33 -3.54 -14.89 12.04
C GLU A 33 -2.85 -13.67 11.42
N MET A 34 -2.31 -13.80 10.21
CA MET A 34 -1.65 -12.70 9.52
C MET A 34 -2.60 -11.53 9.25
N PHE A 35 -3.79 -11.83 8.75
CA PHE A 35 -4.79 -10.79 8.50
C PHE A 35 -5.28 -10.15 9.79
N GLN A 36 -5.52 -10.93 10.83
CA GLN A 36 -5.95 -10.40 12.12
C GLN A 36 -4.89 -9.51 12.75
N SER A 37 -3.61 -9.80 12.51
CA SER A 37 -2.52 -9.02 13.08
C SER A 37 -2.48 -7.57 12.60
N ILE A 38 -2.95 -7.29 11.37
CA ILE A 38 -2.94 -5.94 10.81
C ILE A 38 -4.27 -5.20 10.99
N GLU A 39 -5.24 -5.80 11.66
CA GLU A 39 -6.58 -5.23 11.81
C GLU A 39 -6.55 -3.83 12.43
N SER A 40 -5.77 -3.63 13.48
CA SER A 40 -5.66 -2.33 14.14
C SER A 40 -5.03 -1.25 13.24
N LEU A 41 -4.13 -1.66 12.34
CA LEU A 41 -3.52 -0.74 11.39
C LEU A 41 -4.52 -0.32 10.31
N LEU A 42 -5.43 -1.20 9.92
CA LEU A 42 -6.47 -0.87 8.96
C LEU A 42 -7.46 0.16 9.50
N ASP A 43 -7.65 0.21 10.82
CA ASP A 43 -8.52 1.20 11.43
C ASP A 43 -7.97 2.63 11.30
N CYS A 44 -6.70 2.79 10.98
CA CYS A 44 -6.09 4.09 10.70
C CYS A 44 -6.39 4.61 9.28
N ILE A 45 -7.00 3.79 8.43
CA ILE A 45 -7.30 4.13 7.03
C ILE A 45 -8.66 4.78 6.95
N ASP A 46 -8.74 5.91 6.25
CA ASP A 46 -9.97 6.65 6.04
C ASP A 46 -9.94 7.32 4.66
N ASP A 47 -11.08 7.83 4.22
CA ASP A 47 -11.23 8.65 3.02
C ASP A 47 -10.49 8.05 1.80
N VAL A 48 -11.01 6.93 1.29
CA VAL A 48 -10.38 6.17 0.21
C VAL A 48 -10.53 6.90 -1.12
N HIS A 49 -9.42 7.15 -1.81
CA HIS A 49 -9.37 7.78 -3.12
C HIS A 49 -9.26 6.77 -4.26
N CYS A 50 -8.50 5.68 -4.04
CA CYS A 50 -8.23 4.70 -5.09
C CYS A 50 -7.90 3.35 -4.46
N VAL A 51 -8.42 2.27 -5.04
CA VAL A 51 -8.10 0.89 -4.65
C VAL A 51 -7.72 0.11 -5.89
N GLU A 52 -6.57 -0.59 -5.81
CA GLU A 52 -6.05 -1.39 -6.91
C GLU A 52 -6.04 -0.63 -8.24
N GLY A 53 -5.70 0.66 -8.18
CA GLY A 53 -5.71 1.54 -9.33
C GLY A 53 -4.50 1.35 -10.24
N ALA A 54 -4.74 1.36 -11.54
CA ALA A 54 -3.66 1.42 -12.52
C ALA A 54 -3.18 2.88 -12.62
N LEU A 55 -1.87 3.07 -12.48
CA LEU A 55 -1.25 4.38 -12.55
C LEU A 55 -0.08 4.38 -13.54
N TYR A 56 0.12 5.50 -14.20
CA TYR A 56 1.27 5.66 -15.07
C TYR A 56 1.85 7.06 -14.93
N SER A 57 3.14 7.18 -15.17
CA SER A 57 3.86 8.44 -15.18
C SER A 57 4.41 8.70 -16.57
N ASP A 58 3.98 9.80 -17.18
CA ASP A 58 4.55 10.26 -18.46
C ASP A 58 6.00 10.68 -18.30
N GLU A 59 6.31 11.29 -17.17
CA GLU A 59 7.66 11.78 -16.88
C GLU A 59 8.66 10.63 -16.73
N LEU A 60 8.30 9.59 -16.00
CA LEU A 60 9.16 8.44 -15.76
C LEU A 60 9.03 7.34 -16.81
N LYS A 61 8.01 7.40 -17.67
CA LYS A 61 7.70 6.38 -18.69
C LYS A 61 7.49 5.00 -18.07
N LEU A 62 6.79 4.96 -16.94
CA LEU A 62 6.48 3.74 -16.21
C LEU A 62 4.98 3.64 -15.94
N ALA A 63 4.53 2.41 -15.82
CA ALA A 63 3.17 2.10 -15.41
C ALA A 63 3.19 1.05 -14.31
N GLY A 64 2.19 1.06 -13.45
CA GLY A 64 2.06 0.09 -12.37
C GLY A 64 0.68 0.13 -11.75
N ARG A 65 0.50 -0.65 -10.69
CA ARG A 65 -0.77 -0.71 -9.98
C ARG A 65 -0.54 -0.54 -8.49
N THR A 66 -1.19 0.44 -7.89
CA THR A 66 -1.15 0.67 -6.44
C THR A 66 -2.24 -0.14 -5.75
N ASP A 67 -1.98 -0.60 -4.51
CA ASP A 67 -3.00 -1.27 -3.71
C ASP A 67 -4.06 -0.28 -3.23
N LEU A 68 -3.65 0.86 -2.66
CA LEU A 68 -4.57 1.78 -2.04
C LEU A 68 -3.99 3.20 -1.99
N ILE A 69 -4.84 4.19 -2.26
CA ILE A 69 -4.55 5.59 -1.98
C ILE A 69 -5.68 6.09 -1.08
N ALA A 70 -5.33 6.46 0.13
CA ALA A 70 -6.28 6.85 1.17
C ALA A 70 -5.58 7.65 2.25
N GLU A 71 -6.34 8.20 3.19
CA GLU A 71 -5.75 8.80 4.38
C GLU A 71 -5.32 7.69 5.34
N PHE A 72 -4.12 7.86 5.87
CA PHE A 72 -3.59 7.04 6.96
C PHE A 72 -3.21 8.00 8.09
N ASP A 73 -3.81 7.83 9.27
CA ASP A 73 -3.67 8.78 10.38
C ASP A 73 -3.96 10.23 9.93
N ASN A 74 -5.03 10.41 9.15
CA ASN A 74 -5.49 11.70 8.64
C ASN A 74 -4.56 12.39 7.65
N GLN A 75 -3.62 11.66 7.05
CA GLN A 75 -2.73 12.17 6.00
C GLN A 75 -2.85 11.30 4.76
N LEU A 76 -3.05 11.92 3.61
CA LEU A 76 -3.14 11.20 2.35
C LEU A 76 -1.83 10.46 2.07
N ALA A 77 -1.94 9.19 1.72
CA ALA A 77 -0.80 8.29 1.55
C ALA A 77 -1.02 7.28 0.44
N VAL A 78 0.07 6.84 -0.15
CA VAL A 78 0.10 5.58 -0.91
C VAL A 78 0.30 4.47 0.11
N ILE A 79 -0.63 3.53 0.15
CA ILE A 79 -0.63 2.43 1.11
C ILE A 79 -0.48 1.13 0.36
N ASP A 80 0.47 0.30 0.78
CA ASP A 80 0.71 -0.99 0.16
C ASP A 80 0.71 -2.08 1.22
N TYR A 81 0.09 -3.22 0.89
CA TYR A 81 0.01 -4.38 1.76
C TYR A 81 1.01 -5.42 1.30
N LYS A 82 1.81 -5.90 2.22
CA LYS A 82 2.77 -6.97 1.96
C LYS A 82 2.59 -8.10 2.97
N THR A 83 2.91 -9.29 2.56
CA THR A 83 2.99 -10.45 3.45
C THR A 83 4.42 -10.97 3.41
N SER A 84 4.89 -11.51 4.53
CA SER A 84 6.24 -12.05 4.64
C SER A 84 6.27 -13.22 5.61
N ARG A 85 7.10 -14.22 5.33
CA ARG A 85 7.33 -15.32 6.27
C ARG A 85 8.30 -14.93 7.38
N LYS A 86 9.16 -13.93 7.13
CA LYS A 86 10.17 -13.47 8.06
C LYS A 86 10.09 -11.97 8.24
N ILE A 87 10.54 -11.49 9.39
CA ILE A 87 10.68 -10.06 9.66
C ILE A 87 11.64 -9.47 8.63
N LYS A 88 11.24 -8.33 8.04
CA LYS A 88 12.07 -7.58 7.11
C LYS A 88 12.54 -6.29 7.76
N THR A 89 13.79 -5.92 7.49
CA THR A 89 14.36 -4.65 7.94
C THR A 89 13.96 -3.53 6.99
N TRP A 90 14.14 -2.30 7.45
CA TRP A 90 13.92 -1.11 6.63
C TRP A 90 14.74 -1.17 5.33
N GLU A 91 16.00 -1.58 5.40
CA GLU A 91 16.88 -1.69 4.23
C GLU A 91 16.37 -2.69 3.20
N MET A 92 15.73 -3.74 3.64
CA MET A 92 15.16 -4.74 2.73
C MET A 92 13.89 -4.25 2.03
N CYS A 93 13.32 -3.13 2.47
CA CYS A 93 12.08 -2.58 1.95
C CYS A 93 12.28 -1.40 1.00
N HIS A 94 13.50 -1.04 0.64
CA HIS A 94 13.81 0.11 -0.21
C HIS A 94 13.05 0.08 -1.54
N SER A 95 12.94 -1.10 -2.16
CA SER A 95 12.17 -1.24 -3.41
C SER A 95 10.70 -0.91 -3.23
N TYR A 96 10.13 -1.24 -2.08
CA TYR A 96 8.73 -0.91 -1.77
C TYR A 96 8.54 0.61 -1.62
N PHE A 97 9.50 1.29 -1.00
CA PHE A 97 9.46 2.74 -0.84
C PHE A 97 9.60 3.45 -2.19
N MET A 98 10.49 2.98 -3.06
CA MET A 98 10.63 3.50 -4.41
C MET A 98 9.34 3.29 -5.23
N GLN A 99 8.73 2.13 -5.11
CA GLN A 99 7.45 1.83 -5.75
C GLN A 99 6.36 2.78 -5.26
N GLY A 100 6.30 3.03 -3.95
CA GLY A 100 5.36 3.98 -3.37
C GLY A 100 5.58 5.41 -3.87
N ALA A 101 6.83 5.84 -3.99
CA ALA A 101 7.17 7.15 -4.54
C ALA A 101 6.72 7.28 -5.99
N PHE A 102 6.88 6.22 -6.78
CA PHE A 102 6.38 6.18 -8.15
C PHE A 102 4.85 6.36 -8.19
N TYR A 103 4.12 5.63 -7.37
CA TYR A 103 2.66 5.74 -7.35
C TYR A 103 2.19 7.11 -6.90
N ALA A 104 2.84 7.70 -5.90
CA ALA A 104 2.51 9.04 -5.44
C ALA A 104 2.71 10.08 -6.56
N MET A 105 3.81 9.98 -7.29
CA MET A 105 4.11 10.84 -8.41
C MET A 105 3.12 10.67 -9.55
N ALA A 106 2.84 9.42 -9.93
CA ALA A 106 1.90 9.11 -11.02
C ALA A 106 0.49 9.59 -10.69
N TYR A 107 0.05 9.45 -9.44
CA TYR A 107 -1.26 9.91 -9.00
C TYR A 107 -1.36 11.44 -9.08
N GLU A 108 -0.33 12.16 -8.65
CA GLU A 108 -0.30 13.62 -8.75
C GLU A 108 -0.34 14.08 -10.21
N GLU A 109 0.37 13.40 -11.12
CA GLU A 109 0.30 13.71 -12.55
C GLU A 109 -1.11 13.54 -13.12
N ARG A 110 -1.85 12.52 -12.66
CA ARG A 110 -3.19 12.22 -13.18
C ARG A 110 -4.28 13.08 -12.57
N THR A 111 -4.15 13.46 -11.31
CA THR A 111 -5.23 14.10 -10.55
C THR A 111 -4.93 15.52 -10.09
N GLY A 112 -3.67 15.93 -10.09
CA GLY A 112 -3.24 17.18 -9.49
C GLY A 112 -3.18 17.16 -7.97
N ILE A 113 -3.46 16.02 -7.34
CA ILE A 113 -3.48 15.88 -5.88
C ILE A 113 -2.10 15.42 -5.40
N PRO A 114 -1.39 16.24 -4.60
CA PRO A 114 -0.07 15.84 -4.11
C PRO A 114 -0.18 14.80 -2.99
N ILE A 115 0.70 13.81 -3.04
CA ILE A 115 0.83 12.81 -1.98
C ILE A 115 2.31 12.74 -1.62
N ASN A 116 2.62 12.95 -0.34
CA ASN A 116 4.02 12.84 0.11
C ASN A 116 4.27 11.65 1.03
N ASN A 117 3.24 10.96 1.47
CA ASN A 117 3.36 9.87 2.44
C ASN A 117 3.25 8.50 1.77
N ILE A 118 4.14 7.61 2.17
CA ILE A 118 4.16 6.22 1.74
C ILE A 118 4.03 5.36 2.99
N VAL A 119 3.10 4.42 2.98
CA VAL A 119 2.84 3.52 4.11
C VAL A 119 2.89 2.08 3.61
N ILE A 120 3.74 1.26 4.22
CA ILE A 120 3.81 -0.18 3.94
C ILE A 120 3.31 -0.90 5.18
N ILE A 121 2.23 -1.64 5.03
CA ILE A 121 1.67 -2.49 6.08
C ILE A 121 2.03 -3.93 5.76
N MET A 122 2.82 -4.54 6.62
CA MET A 122 3.33 -5.89 6.38
C MET A 122 2.85 -6.86 7.44
N ALA A 123 2.09 -7.86 7.02
CA ALA A 123 1.74 -8.98 7.86
C ALA A 123 2.87 -10.01 7.81
N VAL A 124 3.39 -10.41 8.98
CA VAL A 124 4.51 -11.34 9.10
C VAL A 124 4.03 -12.60 9.81
N GLU A 125 4.35 -13.75 9.24
CA GLU A 125 3.93 -15.04 9.77
C GLU A 125 4.49 -15.25 11.19
N ASN A 126 3.58 -15.53 12.15
CA ASN A 126 3.89 -15.78 13.56
C ASN A 126 4.58 -14.63 14.28
N GLU A 127 4.50 -13.40 13.74
CA GLU A 127 5.13 -12.22 14.33
C GLU A 127 4.13 -11.05 14.35
N LYS A 128 4.50 -9.99 15.06
CA LYS A 128 3.74 -8.74 15.02
C LYS A 128 3.86 -8.11 13.64
N PRO A 129 2.82 -7.39 13.18
CA PRO A 129 2.91 -6.70 11.89
C PRO A 129 3.97 -5.61 11.92
N LEU A 130 4.51 -5.31 10.75
CA LEU A 130 5.46 -4.22 10.56
C LEU A 130 4.75 -3.07 9.86
N LEU A 131 5.06 -1.86 10.30
CA LEU A 131 4.57 -0.63 9.70
C LEU A 131 5.76 0.23 9.33
N PHE A 132 5.91 0.53 8.03
CA PHE A 132 6.93 1.43 7.54
C PHE A 132 6.26 2.69 6.99
N ARG A 133 6.75 3.86 7.41
CA ARG A 133 6.27 5.15 6.94
C ARG A 133 7.44 5.92 6.35
N GLU A 134 7.27 6.36 5.10
CA GLU A 134 8.31 7.08 4.38
C GLU A 134 7.71 8.27 3.63
N THR A 135 8.57 9.12 3.09
CA THR A 135 8.15 10.25 2.29
C THR A 135 8.54 10.06 0.83
N LYS A 136 7.69 10.52 -0.08
CA LYS A 136 7.95 10.48 -1.52
C LYS A 136 9.27 11.16 -1.85
N ASP A 137 9.53 12.34 -1.28
CA ASP A 137 10.69 13.14 -1.64
C ASP A 137 12.01 12.44 -1.38
N ARG A 138 12.05 11.63 -0.34
CA ARG A 138 13.25 10.85 0.01
C ARG A 138 13.59 9.80 -1.04
N TRP A 139 12.59 9.27 -1.74
CA TRP A 139 12.74 8.11 -2.60
C TRP A 139 12.67 8.41 -4.09
N LEU A 140 12.36 9.65 -4.50
CA LEU A 140 12.29 10.00 -5.92
C LEU A 140 13.65 9.92 -6.59
N GLU A 141 14.71 10.46 -5.98
CA GLU A 141 16.04 10.41 -6.57
C GLU A 141 16.57 8.96 -6.68
N PRO A 142 16.50 8.13 -5.63
CA PRO A 142 16.84 6.71 -5.77
C PRO A 142 16.06 6.00 -6.87
N LEU A 143 14.76 6.29 -7.00
CA LEU A 143 13.93 5.72 -8.05
C LEU A 143 14.44 6.12 -9.44
N GLN A 144 14.72 7.40 -9.66
CA GLN A 144 15.24 7.89 -10.93
C GLN A 144 16.56 7.24 -11.29
N GLN A 145 17.44 7.05 -10.32
CA GLN A 145 18.74 6.38 -10.55
C GLN A 145 18.56 4.93 -10.99
N VAL A 146 17.61 4.22 -10.37
CA VAL A 146 17.30 2.84 -10.78
C VAL A 146 16.76 2.80 -12.20
N ILE A 147 15.88 3.72 -12.57
CA ILE A 147 15.31 3.79 -13.92
C ILE A 147 16.41 4.06 -14.96
N TYR A 148 17.28 5.04 -14.71
CA TYR A 148 18.38 5.37 -15.62
C TYR A 148 19.32 4.19 -15.86
N LYS A 149 19.54 3.38 -14.84
CA LYS A 149 20.41 2.21 -14.94
C LYS A 149 19.87 1.18 -15.92
N TYR A 150 18.54 1.09 -16.08
CA TYR A 150 17.90 0.08 -16.91
C TYR A 150 17.33 0.64 -18.23
N MET A 151 17.55 1.90 -18.50
CA MET A 151 17.25 2.52 -19.78
C MET A 151 18.52 2.53 -20.65
#